data_b11bd02eaaddf5b2bb5d5b02d0de920c
#
_entry.id   b11bd02eaaddf5b2bb5d5b02d0de920c
#
_cell.length_a   1.000
_cell.length_b   1.000
_cell.length_c   1.000
_cell.angle_alpha   90.00
_cell.angle_beta   90.00
_cell.angle_gamma   90.00
#
_symmetry.space_group_name_H-M   'P 1'
#
loop_
_entity.id
_entity.type
_entity.pdbx_description
1 polymer ?
#
loop_
_entity_poly.entity_id
_entity_poly.type
_entity_poly.pdbx_seq_one_letter_code
_entity_poly.pdbx_strand_id
1 'polypeptide(L)'
;MAEIIPVNGQSGWRNDYHYAVYEHKLVTADGMTYPRSFIVIKNRYGVIIRFTRLHNFAGAYENRVYRPLASDAKEKLYYICRMLNYVLVDHYSIYRIDHVFKVTKDMLVSFFMDYALEKKPDGTHKGSQSIEKCVGAVTHFFSKLIYKYGSYVTLRRSELYKEKDVFTGKGKRMKKKVPDFQIRGIPEEKNIFRDIPTKAFRILMNLAVRYTPDIALAIGLQAFGGLRPGEVCNVRQEASPKGAGILFTFIDGRLVKAEIDLTHEYAMRSDGVVCGNIKKERRQCIYPPFLEAFQTLYKYHQEYLKIHAFEPEYCPMFINGRGMAMTYDDYYQKRAKL
;
A
#
# COMPACT_ATOMS: atom_id res chain seq x y z
N MET A 1 20.82 28.52 -3.41
CA MET A 1 19.41 28.64 -3.80
C MET A 1 19.29 28.08 -5.22
N ALA A 2 18.56 27.02 -5.44
CA ALA A 2 18.35 26.48 -6.78
C ALA A 2 17.28 27.36 -7.45
N GLU A 3 17.65 28.06 -8.49
CA GLU A 3 16.74 28.85 -9.34
C GLU A 3 15.62 27.95 -9.84
N ILE A 4 14.39 28.34 -9.56
CA ILE A 4 13.20 27.80 -10.21
C ILE A 4 13.14 28.46 -11.58
N ILE A 5 13.69 27.80 -12.60
CA ILE A 5 13.57 28.27 -13.98
C ILE A 5 12.09 28.09 -14.35
N PRO A 6 11.35 29.20 -14.62
CA PRO A 6 10.01 29.08 -15.15
C PRO A 6 10.11 28.47 -16.56
N VAL A 7 9.32 27.44 -16.82
CA VAL A 7 9.17 26.92 -18.19
C VAL A 7 8.35 27.97 -18.95
N ASN A 8 9.03 28.85 -19.64
CA ASN A 8 8.41 29.95 -20.41
C ASN A 8 7.52 29.41 -21.54
N GLY A 9 6.30 29.72 -21.43
CA GLY A 9 5.26 30.07 -22.32
C GLY A 9 5.32 29.71 -23.82
N GLN A 10 5.02 28.45 -24.16
CA GLN A 10 4.30 28.14 -25.39
C GLN A 10 3.29 27.01 -25.05
N SER A 11 2.03 27.22 -25.35
CA SER A 11 0.90 26.36 -24.98
C SER A 11 0.97 24.91 -25.50
N GLY A 12 1.83 24.63 -26.46
CA GLY A 12 2.02 23.27 -27.02
C GLY A 12 2.96 22.37 -26.22
N TRP A 13 3.83 22.93 -25.38
CA TRP A 13 4.86 22.17 -24.68
C TRP A 13 4.34 21.43 -23.43
N ARG A 14 3.25 21.87 -22.82
CA ARG A 14 2.77 21.31 -21.55
C ARG A 14 2.01 19.99 -21.68
N ASN A 15 1.37 19.75 -22.82
CA ASN A 15 0.74 18.47 -23.12
C ASN A 15 1.76 17.32 -23.26
N ASP A 16 3.05 17.65 -23.39
CA ASP A 16 4.12 16.68 -23.50
C ASP A 16 4.68 16.24 -22.14
N TYR A 17 4.26 16.86 -21.03
CA TYR A 17 4.80 16.57 -19.69
C TYR A 17 3.69 16.17 -18.72
N HIS A 18 4.02 15.27 -17.79
CA HIS A 18 3.12 14.90 -16.71
C HIS A 18 3.89 14.60 -15.42
N TYR A 19 3.22 14.80 -14.30
CA TYR A 19 3.72 14.39 -12.99
C TYR A 19 3.47 12.92 -12.79
N ALA A 20 4.49 12.19 -12.32
CA ALA A 20 4.40 10.76 -12.06
C ALA A 20 5.13 10.39 -10.78
N VAL A 21 4.72 9.28 -10.17
CA VAL A 21 5.49 8.66 -9.10
C VAL A 21 6.57 7.79 -9.72
N TYR A 22 7.81 7.99 -9.26
CA TYR A 22 8.96 7.18 -9.66
C TYR A 22 9.61 6.57 -8.42
N GLU A 23 9.80 5.26 -8.43
CA GLU A 23 10.49 4.56 -7.38
C GLU A 23 11.94 4.29 -7.79
N HIS A 24 12.87 4.78 -6.99
CA HIS A 24 14.31 4.60 -7.19
C HIS A 24 14.89 3.77 -6.05
N LYS A 25 15.77 2.84 -6.39
CA LYS A 25 16.54 2.08 -5.40
C LYS A 25 17.76 2.90 -5.00
N LEU A 26 17.78 3.39 -3.77
CA LEU A 26 18.94 4.04 -3.19
C LEU A 26 19.85 2.98 -2.58
N VAL A 27 21.15 3.03 -2.90
CA VAL A 27 22.16 2.17 -2.29
C VAL A 27 22.91 3.01 -1.27
N THR A 28 22.99 2.53 -0.03
CA THR A 28 23.76 3.15 1.03
C THR A 28 25.23 2.71 0.98
N ALA A 29 26.11 3.39 1.72
CA ALA A 29 27.53 3.11 1.73
C ALA A 29 27.88 1.68 2.24
N ASP A 30 27.00 1.09 3.05
CA ASP A 30 27.04 -0.29 3.54
C ASP A 30 26.42 -1.32 2.57
N GLY A 31 26.06 -0.90 1.35
CA GLY A 31 25.51 -1.76 0.29
C GLY A 31 24.02 -2.09 0.45
N MET A 32 23.35 -1.56 1.47
CA MET A 32 21.91 -1.78 1.64
C MET A 32 21.10 -0.98 0.62
N THR A 33 20.09 -1.62 0.03
CA THR A 33 19.23 -1.02 -0.99
C THR A 33 17.87 -0.65 -0.42
N TYR A 34 17.48 0.61 -0.57
CA TYR A 34 16.19 1.11 -0.10
C TYR A 34 15.39 1.70 -1.27
N PRO A 35 14.17 1.23 -1.55
CA PRO A 35 13.29 1.86 -2.52
C PRO A 35 12.77 3.19 -1.96
N ARG A 36 12.93 4.26 -2.73
CA ARG A 36 12.39 5.58 -2.40
C ARG A 36 11.55 6.12 -3.55
N SER A 37 10.34 6.56 -3.22
CA SER A 37 9.41 7.10 -4.20
C SER A 37 9.53 8.63 -4.28
N PHE A 38 9.57 9.14 -5.50
CA PHE A 38 9.70 10.56 -5.83
C PHE A 38 8.51 10.99 -6.68
N ILE A 39 8.12 12.26 -6.59
CA ILE A 39 7.30 12.89 -7.61
C ILE A 39 8.23 13.50 -8.64
N VAL A 40 8.13 13.04 -9.88
CA VAL A 40 8.95 13.47 -11.01
C VAL A 40 8.08 14.06 -12.12
N ILE A 41 8.70 14.81 -13.01
CA ILE A 41 8.10 15.23 -14.28
C ILE A 41 8.66 14.32 -15.37
N LYS A 42 7.78 13.69 -16.13
CA LYS A 42 8.12 12.87 -17.30
C LYS A 42 7.59 13.52 -18.57
N ASN A 43 8.29 13.29 -19.67
CA ASN A 43 7.78 13.63 -20.99
C ASN A 43 6.81 12.56 -21.52
N ARG A 44 6.22 12.78 -22.71
CA ARG A 44 5.31 11.84 -23.39
C ARG A 44 5.93 10.46 -23.66
N TYR A 45 7.25 10.36 -23.72
CA TYR A 45 7.99 9.11 -23.93
C TYR A 45 8.32 8.39 -22.62
N GLY A 46 7.86 8.89 -21.47
CA GLY A 46 8.12 8.31 -20.14
C GLY A 46 9.50 8.63 -19.56
N VAL A 47 10.31 9.44 -20.27
CA VAL A 47 11.64 9.87 -19.79
C VAL A 47 11.49 10.89 -18.67
N ILE A 48 12.24 10.72 -17.59
CA ILE A 48 12.27 11.67 -16.46
C ILE A 48 13.04 12.91 -16.88
N ILE A 49 12.35 14.05 -16.92
CA ILE A 49 12.93 15.35 -17.23
C ILE A 49 13.41 16.04 -15.96
N ARG A 50 12.66 15.87 -14.85
CA ARG A 50 12.98 16.55 -13.60
C ARG A 50 12.52 15.77 -12.39
N PHE A 51 13.38 15.71 -11.36
CA PHE A 51 13.02 15.33 -10.01
C PHE A 51 12.47 16.56 -9.28
N THR A 52 11.29 16.42 -8.67
CA THR A 52 10.72 17.47 -7.83
C THR A 52 11.00 17.18 -6.35
N ARG A 53 10.84 18.21 -5.50
CA ARG A 53 10.84 18.02 -4.05
C ARG A 53 9.43 17.89 -3.46
N LEU A 54 8.40 17.78 -4.30
CA LEU A 54 7.00 17.80 -3.89
C LEU A 54 6.62 16.57 -3.03
N HIS A 55 7.28 15.43 -3.24
CA HIS A 55 7.10 14.23 -2.42
C HIS A 55 7.36 14.46 -0.92
N ASN A 56 8.20 15.43 -0.56
CA ASN A 56 8.49 15.76 0.85
C ASN A 56 7.28 16.36 1.59
N PHE A 57 6.30 16.89 0.85
CA PHE A 57 5.08 17.48 1.41
C PHE A 57 3.90 16.50 1.45
N ALA A 58 4.08 15.29 0.93
CA ALA A 58 3.02 14.29 0.87
C ALA A 58 2.71 13.62 2.22
N GLY A 59 3.57 13.80 3.24
CA GLY A 59 3.44 13.09 4.52
C GLY A 59 3.67 11.58 4.41
N ALA A 60 4.27 11.13 3.30
CA ALA A 60 4.50 9.71 3.06
C ALA A 60 5.70 9.17 3.85
N TYR A 61 6.67 10.04 4.18
CA TYR A 61 7.95 9.67 4.81
C TYR A 61 8.10 10.14 6.26
N GLU A 62 7.08 10.66 6.91
CA GLU A 62 7.19 11.34 8.21
C GLU A 62 7.87 10.50 9.31
N ASN A 63 7.84 9.15 9.20
CA ASN A 63 8.48 8.26 10.17
C ASN A 63 9.22 7.05 9.53
N ARG A 64 9.57 7.12 8.24
CA ARG A 64 10.03 5.94 7.50
C ARG A 64 11.10 6.27 6.45
N VAL A 65 12.20 6.91 6.89
CA VAL A 65 13.25 7.38 5.94
C VAL A 65 13.93 6.22 5.21
N TYR A 66 14.06 5.05 5.86
CA TYR A 66 14.80 3.89 5.34
C TYR A 66 13.93 2.66 5.05
N ARG A 67 12.60 2.77 5.12
CA ARG A 67 11.71 1.64 4.82
C ARG A 67 10.93 1.91 3.53
N PRO A 68 10.58 0.85 2.75
CA PRO A 68 9.66 0.98 1.64
C PRO A 68 8.35 1.62 2.11
N LEU A 69 7.77 2.48 1.26
CA LEU A 69 6.46 3.02 1.56
C LEU A 69 5.40 1.92 1.54
N ALA A 70 4.56 1.90 2.56
CA ALA A 70 3.35 1.09 2.53
C ALA A 70 2.43 1.57 1.38
N SER A 71 1.57 0.70 0.87
CA SER A 71 0.69 0.99 -0.28
C SER A 71 -0.16 2.24 -0.09
N ASP A 72 -0.68 2.46 1.13
CA ASP A 72 -1.45 3.66 1.48
C ASP A 72 -0.61 4.94 1.47
N ALA A 73 0.67 4.84 1.79
CA ALA A 73 1.59 5.99 1.70
C ALA A 73 2.00 6.29 0.25
N LYS A 74 2.19 5.26 -0.60
CA LYS A 74 2.39 5.42 -2.05
C LYS A 74 1.14 6.02 -2.70
N GLU A 75 -0.05 5.58 -2.29
CA GLU A 75 -1.32 6.08 -2.79
C GLU A 75 -1.45 7.60 -2.63
N LYS A 76 -0.96 8.18 -1.52
CA LYS A 76 -0.91 9.64 -1.34
C LYS A 76 -0.11 10.36 -2.43
N LEU A 77 1.01 9.80 -2.85
CA LEU A 77 1.82 10.38 -3.93
C LEU A 77 1.07 10.35 -5.26
N TYR A 78 0.35 9.28 -5.55
CA TYR A 78 -0.48 9.18 -6.75
C TYR A 78 -1.62 10.20 -6.76
N TYR A 79 -2.31 10.42 -5.64
CA TYR A 79 -3.34 11.46 -5.55
C TYR A 79 -2.77 12.86 -5.81
N ILE A 80 -1.59 13.14 -5.26
CA ILE A 80 -0.91 14.43 -5.48
C ILE A 80 -0.50 14.58 -6.95
N CYS A 81 0.09 13.55 -7.57
CA CYS A 81 0.43 13.59 -8.99
C CYS A 81 -0.81 13.82 -9.86
N ARG A 82 -1.93 13.17 -9.56
CA ARG A 82 -3.20 13.38 -10.28
C ARG A 82 -3.68 14.82 -10.16
N MET A 83 -3.67 15.37 -8.96
CA MET A 83 -4.05 16.78 -8.74
C MET A 83 -3.12 17.73 -9.49
N LEU A 84 -1.79 17.50 -9.44
CA LEU A 84 -0.82 18.33 -10.16
C LEU A 84 -1.04 18.26 -11.68
N ASN A 85 -1.28 17.07 -12.23
CA ASN A 85 -1.61 16.90 -13.64
C ASN A 85 -2.90 17.63 -13.99
N TYR A 86 -3.97 17.41 -13.23
CA TYR A 86 -5.25 18.07 -13.44
C TYR A 86 -5.12 19.58 -13.52
N VAL A 87 -4.47 20.21 -12.54
CA VAL A 87 -4.44 21.66 -12.44
C VAL A 87 -3.38 22.30 -13.34
N LEU A 88 -2.17 21.71 -13.41
CA LEU A 88 -1.01 22.33 -14.06
C LEU A 88 -0.79 21.88 -15.51
N VAL A 89 -1.40 20.75 -15.92
CA VAL A 89 -1.21 20.15 -17.25
C VAL A 89 -2.54 20.15 -18.01
N ASP A 90 -3.50 19.32 -17.56
CA ASP A 90 -4.71 19.03 -18.31
C ASP A 90 -5.63 20.25 -18.45
N HIS A 91 -5.76 21.06 -17.40
CA HIS A 91 -6.59 22.29 -17.37
C HIS A 91 -5.78 23.58 -17.43
N TYR A 92 -4.54 23.52 -17.95
CA TYR A 92 -3.71 24.71 -18.08
C TYR A 92 -4.35 25.82 -18.91
N SER A 93 -5.04 25.46 -19.98
CA SER A 93 -5.74 26.44 -20.85
C SER A 93 -6.82 27.22 -20.10
N ILE A 94 -7.41 26.62 -19.07
CA ILE A 94 -8.47 27.21 -18.23
C ILE A 94 -7.86 28.02 -17.10
N TYR A 95 -6.97 27.39 -16.31
CA TYR A 95 -6.47 27.99 -15.07
C TYR A 95 -5.26 28.91 -15.29
N ARG A 96 -4.48 28.70 -16.35
CA ARG A 96 -3.30 29.50 -16.73
C ARG A 96 -2.30 29.69 -15.58
N ILE A 97 -2.17 28.70 -14.68
CA ILE A 97 -1.20 28.71 -13.59
C ILE A 97 0.01 27.83 -13.94
N ASP A 98 1.17 28.30 -13.56
CA ASP A 98 2.47 27.70 -13.85
C ASP A 98 3.13 27.05 -12.63
N HIS A 99 2.59 27.29 -11.44
CA HIS A 99 3.17 26.83 -10.19
C HIS A 99 2.14 26.36 -9.19
N VAL A 100 2.47 25.31 -8.45
CA VAL A 100 1.59 24.72 -7.42
C VAL A 100 1.18 25.71 -6.32
N PHE A 101 1.97 26.76 -6.09
CA PHE A 101 1.62 27.79 -5.10
C PHE A 101 0.43 28.65 -5.52
N LYS A 102 0.12 28.71 -6.80
CA LYS A 102 -1.01 29.49 -7.34
C LYS A 102 -2.34 28.72 -7.36
N VAL A 103 -2.35 27.50 -6.87
CA VAL A 103 -3.58 26.68 -6.77
C VAL A 103 -4.56 27.33 -5.79
N THR A 104 -5.82 27.43 -6.19
CA THR A 104 -6.91 27.98 -5.38
C THR A 104 -7.82 26.88 -4.83
N LYS A 105 -8.70 27.24 -3.89
CA LYS A 105 -9.71 26.30 -3.34
C LYS A 105 -10.65 25.80 -4.44
N ASP A 106 -11.08 26.68 -5.35
CA ASP A 106 -12.02 26.31 -6.42
C ASP A 106 -11.43 25.29 -7.40
N MET A 107 -10.13 25.42 -7.72
CA MET A 107 -9.42 24.43 -8.54
C MET A 107 -9.38 23.05 -7.84
N LEU A 108 -9.20 23.02 -6.52
CA LEU A 108 -9.24 21.76 -5.76
C LEU A 108 -10.65 21.18 -5.68
N VAL A 109 -11.69 22.01 -5.54
CA VAL A 109 -13.09 21.57 -5.57
C VAL A 109 -13.40 20.94 -6.92
N SER A 110 -13.03 21.58 -8.03
CA SER A 110 -13.23 21.04 -9.38
C SER A 110 -12.50 19.70 -9.55
N PHE A 111 -11.23 19.63 -9.16
CA PHE A 111 -10.46 18.38 -9.18
C PHE A 111 -11.14 17.25 -8.39
N PHE A 112 -11.60 17.53 -7.17
CA PHE A 112 -12.22 16.51 -6.33
C PHE A 112 -13.58 16.05 -6.88
N MET A 113 -14.36 16.96 -7.48
CA MET A 113 -15.62 16.61 -8.13
C MET A 113 -15.39 15.70 -9.34
N ASP A 114 -14.46 16.06 -10.21
CA ASP A 114 -14.14 15.23 -11.39
C ASP A 114 -13.54 13.89 -10.98
N TYR A 115 -12.67 13.89 -9.96
CA TYR A 115 -12.15 12.65 -9.37
C TYR A 115 -13.25 11.73 -8.81
N ALA A 116 -14.29 12.31 -8.17
CA ALA A 116 -15.39 11.54 -7.61
C ALA A 116 -16.32 10.94 -8.69
N LEU A 117 -16.48 11.65 -9.82
CA LEU A 117 -17.30 11.21 -10.94
C LEU A 117 -16.61 10.22 -11.89
N GLU A 118 -15.29 10.13 -11.81
CA GLU A 118 -14.51 9.25 -12.68
C GLU A 118 -14.83 7.77 -12.43
N LYS A 119 -15.08 7.06 -13.53
CA LYS A 119 -15.31 5.61 -13.50
C LYS A 119 -13.98 4.85 -13.44
N LYS A 120 -13.99 3.74 -12.76
CA LYS A 120 -12.89 2.76 -12.79
C LYS A 120 -12.89 2.00 -14.13
N PRO A 121 -11.81 1.27 -14.47
CA PRO A 121 -11.75 0.46 -15.70
C PRO A 121 -12.89 -0.57 -15.82
N ASP A 122 -13.45 -1.03 -14.69
CA ASP A 122 -14.58 -1.94 -14.61
C ASP A 122 -15.95 -1.25 -14.80
N GLY A 123 -15.97 0.06 -15.07
CA GLY A 123 -17.18 0.87 -15.26
C GLY A 123 -17.84 1.32 -13.95
N THR A 124 -17.38 0.84 -12.78
CA THR A 124 -17.91 1.24 -11.47
C THR A 124 -17.39 2.61 -11.04
N HIS A 125 -18.12 3.29 -10.16
CA HIS A 125 -17.67 4.54 -9.59
C HIS A 125 -16.64 4.33 -8.46
N LYS A 126 -15.87 5.38 -8.17
CA LYS A 126 -14.96 5.36 -7.01
C LYS A 126 -15.77 5.41 -5.73
N GLY A 127 -15.39 4.58 -4.77
CA GLY A 127 -16.00 4.55 -3.47
C GLY A 127 -15.70 5.79 -2.62
N SER A 128 -16.60 6.13 -1.70
CA SER A 128 -16.46 7.27 -0.78
C SER A 128 -15.14 7.25 -0.02
N GLN A 129 -14.67 6.09 0.40
CA GLN A 129 -13.39 5.94 1.09
C GLN A 129 -12.19 6.36 0.22
N SER A 130 -12.21 6.04 -1.09
CA SER A 130 -11.15 6.47 -2.03
C SER A 130 -11.16 7.97 -2.24
N ILE A 131 -12.37 8.57 -2.30
CA ILE A 131 -12.54 10.02 -2.43
C ILE A 131 -12.03 10.72 -1.17
N GLU A 132 -12.40 10.25 0.03
CA GLU A 132 -11.93 10.79 1.31
C GLU A 132 -10.41 10.70 1.45
N LYS A 133 -9.80 9.60 1.03
CA LYS A 133 -8.33 9.44 1.01
C LYS A 133 -7.67 10.44 0.08
N CYS A 134 -8.23 10.65 -1.13
CA CYS A 134 -7.72 11.63 -2.09
C CYS A 134 -7.79 13.05 -1.52
N VAL A 135 -8.97 13.46 -1.02
CA VAL A 135 -9.19 14.75 -0.36
C VAL A 135 -8.22 14.93 0.80
N GLY A 136 -8.09 13.93 1.67
CA GLY A 136 -7.20 13.96 2.82
C GLY A 136 -5.72 14.11 2.42
N ALA A 137 -5.26 13.36 1.41
CA ALA A 137 -3.87 13.43 0.94
C ALA A 137 -3.51 14.79 0.33
N VAL A 138 -4.37 15.32 -0.53
CA VAL A 138 -4.15 16.63 -1.19
C VAL A 138 -4.25 17.77 -0.17
N THR A 139 -5.23 17.73 0.74
CA THR A 139 -5.36 18.73 1.81
C THR A 139 -4.13 18.75 2.72
N HIS A 140 -3.63 17.57 3.10
CA HIS A 140 -2.41 17.45 3.91
C HIS A 140 -1.19 18.01 3.16
N PHE A 141 -1.04 17.71 1.88
CA PHE A 141 0.03 18.23 1.03
C PHE A 141 0.05 19.77 1.03
N PHE A 142 -1.08 20.43 0.77
CA PHE A 142 -1.16 21.89 0.81
C PHE A 142 -0.95 22.43 2.23
N SER A 143 -1.43 21.78 3.27
CA SER A 143 -1.17 22.17 4.65
C SER A 143 0.33 22.23 4.96
N LYS A 144 1.13 21.27 4.45
CA LYS A 144 2.59 21.27 4.59
C LYS A 144 3.27 22.34 3.73
N LEU A 145 2.78 22.58 2.53
CA LEU A 145 3.27 23.67 1.68
C LEU A 145 3.05 25.03 2.32
N ILE A 146 1.83 25.28 2.84
CA ILE A 146 1.48 26.52 3.54
C ILE A 146 2.33 26.69 4.81
N TYR A 147 2.55 25.63 5.57
CA TYR A 147 3.41 25.69 6.76
C TYR A 147 4.83 26.15 6.42
N LYS A 148 5.38 25.67 5.29
CA LYS A 148 6.77 26.00 4.89
C LYS A 148 6.89 27.29 4.08
N TYR A 149 5.88 27.61 3.26
CA TYR A 149 5.97 28.67 2.24
C TYR A 149 4.76 29.61 2.28
N GLY A 150 4.15 29.81 3.43
CA GLY A 150 2.85 30.49 3.60
C GLY A 150 2.67 31.80 2.83
N SER A 151 3.69 32.64 2.80
CA SER A 151 3.64 33.92 2.08
C SER A 151 3.58 33.79 0.53
N TYR A 152 3.97 32.65 0.00
CA TYR A 152 3.99 32.38 -1.45
C TYR A 152 2.81 31.58 -1.95
N VAL A 153 2.08 30.89 -1.03
CA VAL A 153 0.96 30.02 -1.38
C VAL A 153 -0.34 30.79 -1.35
N THR A 154 -1.11 30.77 -2.44
CA THR A 154 -2.40 31.46 -2.56
C THR A 154 -3.44 30.93 -1.57
N LEU A 155 -3.48 29.58 -1.40
CA LEU A 155 -4.36 28.93 -0.44
C LEU A 155 -4.01 29.28 1.00
N ARG A 156 -5.04 29.55 1.81
CA ARG A 156 -4.91 29.75 3.26
C ARG A 156 -5.32 28.49 4.02
N ARG A 157 -4.73 28.30 5.19
CA ARG A 157 -5.03 27.12 6.02
C ARG A 157 -6.50 27.05 6.48
N SER A 158 -7.14 28.22 6.65
CA SER A 158 -8.57 28.34 6.97
C SER A 158 -9.49 27.85 5.85
N GLU A 159 -9.02 27.87 4.60
CA GLU A 159 -9.78 27.38 3.44
C GLU A 159 -9.71 25.86 3.29
N LEU A 160 -8.69 25.22 3.90
CA LEU A 160 -8.46 23.77 3.81
C LEU A 160 -9.20 22.98 4.87
N TYR A 161 -9.43 23.55 6.06
CA TYR A 161 -9.96 22.80 7.21
C TYR A 161 -11.08 23.57 7.90
N LYS A 162 -12.08 22.80 8.36
CA LYS A 162 -13.08 23.24 9.31
C LYS A 162 -13.02 22.43 10.59
N GLU A 163 -13.50 22.99 11.67
CA GLU A 163 -13.69 22.27 12.93
C GLU A 163 -15.01 21.51 12.91
N LYS A 164 -14.96 20.24 13.31
CA LYS A 164 -16.12 19.38 13.51
C LYS A 164 -16.09 18.78 14.90
N ASP A 165 -17.22 18.83 15.59
CA ASP A 165 -17.37 18.13 16.86
C ASP A 165 -17.48 16.61 16.59
N VAL A 166 -16.63 15.85 17.27
CA VAL A 166 -16.60 14.38 17.18
C VAL A 166 -16.71 13.83 18.60
N PHE A 167 -17.56 12.83 18.79
CA PHE A 167 -17.63 12.10 20.03
C PHE A 167 -16.63 10.95 20.03
N THR A 168 -15.82 10.85 21.08
CA THR A 168 -14.93 9.69 21.27
C THR A 168 -15.78 8.48 21.67
N GLY A 169 -15.23 7.26 21.48
CA GLY A 169 -15.88 6.02 21.93
C GLY A 169 -16.21 5.97 23.44
N LYS A 170 -15.68 6.93 24.22
CA LYS A 170 -15.98 7.13 25.64
C LYS A 170 -17.01 8.29 25.89
N GLY A 171 -17.71 8.74 24.84
CA GLY A 171 -18.74 9.81 24.93
C GLY A 171 -18.18 11.22 25.10
N LYS A 172 -16.86 11.44 25.11
CA LYS A 172 -16.28 12.77 25.27
C LYS A 172 -16.31 13.54 23.96
N ARG A 173 -16.87 14.76 23.97
CA ARG A 173 -16.87 15.68 22.82
C ARG A 173 -15.46 16.22 22.57
N MET A 174 -14.98 16.11 21.34
CA MET A 174 -13.69 16.66 20.89
C MET A 174 -13.88 17.44 19.59
N LYS A 175 -13.21 18.59 19.46
CA LYS A 175 -13.11 19.30 18.18
C LYS A 175 -12.02 18.67 17.32
N LYS A 176 -12.37 18.22 16.13
CA LYS A 176 -11.43 17.66 15.14
C LYS A 176 -11.40 18.53 13.90
N LYS A 177 -10.20 18.86 13.42
CA LYS A 177 -10.03 19.51 12.12
C LYS A 177 -10.24 18.47 11.02
N VAL A 178 -11.16 18.74 10.14
CA VAL A 178 -11.48 17.92 8.95
C VAL A 178 -11.34 18.77 7.69
N PRO A 179 -11.01 18.18 6.55
CA PRO A 179 -10.98 18.90 5.27
C PRO A 179 -12.31 19.63 5.02
N ASP A 180 -12.23 20.88 4.56
CA ASP A 180 -13.41 21.70 4.26
C ASP A 180 -13.78 21.65 2.77
N PHE A 181 -14.02 20.43 2.27
CA PHE A 181 -14.47 20.18 0.93
C PHE A 181 -15.78 19.39 0.96
N GLN A 182 -16.84 19.96 0.34
CA GLN A 182 -18.15 19.30 0.22
C GLN A 182 -18.21 18.54 -1.12
N ILE A 183 -17.62 17.35 -1.13
CA ILE A 183 -17.66 16.50 -2.32
C ILE A 183 -18.84 15.55 -2.20
N ARG A 184 -19.78 15.66 -3.12
CA ARG A 184 -20.91 14.72 -3.24
C ARG A 184 -20.43 13.51 -4.03
N GLY A 185 -20.15 12.43 -3.33
CA GLY A 185 -19.89 11.12 -3.94
C GLY A 185 -21.19 10.44 -4.34
N ILE A 186 -21.09 9.49 -5.25
CA ILE A 186 -22.18 8.57 -5.55
C ILE A 186 -22.32 7.62 -4.35
N PRO A 187 -23.54 7.40 -3.81
CA PRO A 187 -23.74 6.46 -2.71
C PRO A 187 -23.20 5.09 -3.07
N GLU A 188 -22.36 4.54 -2.20
CA GLU A 188 -21.87 3.17 -2.32
C GLU A 188 -22.95 2.21 -1.83
N GLU A 189 -23.16 1.13 -2.58
CA GLU A 189 -23.78 -0.05 -2.01
C GLU A 189 -22.88 -0.56 -0.87
N LYS A 190 -23.46 -0.75 0.30
CA LYS A 190 -22.73 -1.32 1.43
C LYS A 190 -22.25 -2.71 1.03
N ASN A 191 -20.94 -2.91 1.01
CA ASN A 191 -20.37 -4.24 0.83
C ASN A 191 -20.88 -5.14 1.96
N ILE A 192 -21.78 -6.06 1.60
CA ILE A 192 -22.22 -7.10 2.51
C ILE A 192 -21.03 -8.04 2.72
N PHE A 193 -20.58 -8.16 3.97
CA PHE A 193 -19.57 -9.16 4.31
C PHE A 193 -20.13 -10.54 3.95
N ARG A 194 -19.46 -11.24 3.05
CA ARG A 194 -19.82 -12.60 2.64
C ARG A 194 -18.76 -13.55 3.17
N ASP A 195 -19.16 -14.40 4.08
CA ASP A 195 -18.32 -15.50 4.51
C ASP A 195 -18.30 -16.60 3.44
N ILE A 196 -17.21 -17.36 3.38
CA ILE A 196 -17.11 -18.50 2.47
C ILE A 196 -17.84 -19.67 3.14
N PRO A 197 -18.89 -20.25 2.51
CA PRO A 197 -19.55 -21.43 3.06
C PRO A 197 -18.56 -22.58 3.30
N THR A 198 -18.70 -23.31 4.40
CA THR A 198 -17.77 -24.39 4.80
C THR A 198 -17.52 -25.40 3.67
N LYS A 199 -18.58 -25.75 2.91
CA LYS A 199 -18.44 -26.67 1.77
C LYS A 199 -17.56 -26.10 0.67
N ALA A 200 -17.74 -24.81 0.32
CA ALA A 200 -16.93 -24.12 -0.68
C ALA A 200 -15.46 -23.99 -0.22
N PHE A 201 -15.24 -23.71 1.08
CA PHE A 201 -13.92 -23.66 1.66
C PHE A 201 -13.20 -25.03 1.59
N ARG A 202 -13.89 -26.13 1.89
CA ARG A 202 -13.31 -27.49 1.75
C ARG A 202 -12.92 -27.79 0.31
N ILE A 203 -13.75 -27.43 -0.66
CA ILE A 203 -13.44 -27.57 -2.08
C ILE A 203 -12.20 -26.74 -2.45
N LEU A 204 -12.15 -25.49 -2.02
CA LEU A 204 -11.00 -24.62 -2.25
C LEU A 204 -9.71 -25.21 -1.70
N MET A 205 -9.73 -25.75 -0.47
CA MET A 205 -8.54 -26.36 0.14
C MET A 205 -8.10 -27.61 -0.60
N ASN A 206 -9.03 -28.47 -1.04
CA ASN A 206 -8.71 -29.64 -1.84
C ASN A 206 -8.09 -29.27 -3.19
N LEU A 207 -8.64 -28.24 -3.85
CA LEU A 207 -8.06 -27.71 -5.09
C LEU A 207 -6.66 -27.13 -4.85
N ALA A 208 -6.48 -26.36 -3.77
CA ALA A 208 -5.20 -25.77 -3.42
C ALA A 208 -4.12 -26.84 -3.19
N VAL A 209 -4.42 -27.87 -2.41
CA VAL A 209 -3.49 -28.98 -2.17
C VAL A 209 -3.13 -29.73 -3.47
N ARG A 210 -4.09 -29.87 -4.37
CA ARG A 210 -3.90 -30.63 -5.61
C ARG A 210 -3.18 -29.84 -6.69
N TYR A 211 -3.53 -28.56 -6.89
CA TYR A 211 -3.08 -27.78 -8.06
C TYR A 211 -2.08 -26.67 -7.73
N THR A 212 -2.05 -26.24 -6.48
CA THR A 212 -1.13 -25.17 -6.01
C THR A 212 -0.59 -25.52 -4.62
N PRO A 213 0.12 -26.67 -4.47
CA PRO A 213 0.62 -27.15 -3.18
C PRO A 213 1.56 -26.14 -2.50
N ASP A 214 2.23 -25.31 -3.28
CA ASP A 214 3.12 -24.25 -2.85
C ASP A 214 2.42 -23.12 -2.05
N ILE A 215 1.11 -22.94 -2.22
CA ILE A 215 0.32 -21.93 -1.48
C ILE A 215 -0.79 -22.53 -0.61
N ALA A 216 -0.97 -23.84 -0.58
CA ALA A 216 -2.05 -24.46 0.23
C ALA A 216 -1.94 -24.10 1.71
N LEU A 217 -0.73 -24.19 2.30
CA LEU A 217 -0.48 -23.75 3.68
C LEU A 217 -0.71 -22.25 3.85
N ALA A 218 -0.38 -21.43 2.84
CA ALA A 218 -0.60 -19.99 2.86
C ALA A 218 -2.08 -19.63 2.99
N ILE A 219 -2.95 -20.35 2.27
CA ILE A 219 -4.40 -20.21 2.36
C ILE A 219 -4.89 -20.66 3.74
N GLY A 220 -4.34 -21.79 4.27
CA GLY A 220 -4.61 -22.26 5.62
C GLY A 220 -4.24 -21.23 6.71
N LEU A 221 -3.09 -20.59 6.60
CA LEU A 221 -2.67 -19.51 7.51
C LEU A 221 -3.63 -18.34 7.52
N GLN A 222 -4.18 -17.98 6.36
CA GLN A 222 -5.19 -16.91 6.27
C GLN A 222 -6.52 -17.35 6.90
N ALA A 223 -6.97 -18.56 6.59
CA ALA A 223 -8.27 -19.06 7.06
C ALA A 223 -8.27 -19.42 8.56
N PHE A 224 -7.21 -20.05 9.04
CA PHE A 224 -7.14 -20.59 10.41
C PHE A 224 -6.46 -19.63 11.40
N GLY A 225 -5.60 -18.74 10.91
CA GLY A 225 -4.85 -17.79 11.71
C GLY A 225 -5.24 -16.32 11.49
N GLY A 226 -6.09 -16.02 10.49
CA GLY A 226 -6.49 -14.66 10.16
C GLY A 226 -5.34 -13.77 9.67
N LEU A 227 -4.31 -14.36 9.06
CA LEU A 227 -3.18 -13.62 8.51
C LEU A 227 -3.60 -12.85 7.25
N ARG A 228 -3.03 -11.68 7.06
CA ARG A 228 -3.14 -10.97 5.78
C ARG A 228 -2.20 -11.58 4.75
N PRO A 229 -2.51 -11.49 3.44
CA PRO A 229 -1.64 -12.05 2.40
C PRO A 229 -0.17 -11.60 2.49
N GLY A 230 0.08 -10.31 2.77
CA GLY A 230 1.45 -9.82 2.95
C GLY A 230 2.15 -10.33 4.22
N GLU A 231 1.39 -10.66 5.26
CA GLU A 231 1.92 -11.28 6.49
C GLU A 231 2.31 -12.74 6.24
N VAL A 232 1.53 -13.46 5.43
CA VAL A 232 1.84 -14.84 5.02
C VAL A 232 3.20 -14.93 4.32
N CYS A 233 3.48 -14.00 3.40
CA CYS A 233 4.75 -13.98 2.68
C CYS A 233 5.97 -13.71 3.59
N ASN A 234 5.76 -13.31 4.84
CA ASN A 234 6.82 -13.11 5.85
C ASN A 234 7.06 -14.31 6.76
N VAL A 235 6.31 -15.40 6.62
CA VAL A 235 6.48 -16.59 7.44
C VAL A 235 7.78 -17.30 7.05
N ARG A 236 8.53 -17.74 8.06
CA ARG A 236 9.84 -18.38 7.92
C ARG A 236 9.77 -19.85 8.25
N GLN A 237 10.68 -20.65 7.69
CA GLN A 237 10.91 -22.03 8.08
C GLN A 237 11.59 -22.10 9.47
N GLU A 238 11.56 -23.28 10.09
CA GLU A 238 12.17 -23.52 11.39
C GLU A 238 13.69 -23.26 11.37
N ALA A 239 14.37 -23.66 10.30
CA ALA A 239 15.81 -23.50 10.11
C ALA A 239 16.26 -22.06 9.78
N SER A 240 15.34 -21.09 9.78
CA SER A 240 15.71 -19.71 9.49
C SER A 240 16.71 -19.17 10.51
N PRO A 241 17.80 -18.52 10.09
CA PRO A 241 18.76 -17.88 10.98
C PRO A 241 18.14 -16.76 11.83
N LYS A 242 16.95 -16.30 11.44
CA LYS A 242 16.17 -15.29 12.17
C LYS A 242 15.10 -15.90 13.11
N GLY A 243 15.20 -17.19 13.36
CA GLY A 243 14.29 -17.96 14.20
C GLY A 243 13.06 -18.50 13.46
N ALA A 244 12.45 -19.51 14.07
CA ALA A 244 11.27 -20.17 13.51
C ALA A 244 10.09 -19.20 13.33
N GLY A 245 9.46 -19.23 12.16
CA GLY A 245 8.27 -18.43 11.89
C GLY A 245 6.97 -19.05 12.40
N ILE A 246 6.99 -20.36 12.71
CA ILE A 246 5.85 -21.11 13.28
C ILE A 246 6.34 -21.84 14.52
N LEU A 247 5.68 -21.59 15.64
CA LEU A 247 6.00 -22.16 16.94
C LEU A 247 4.89 -23.12 17.35
N PHE A 248 5.24 -24.38 17.61
CA PHE A 248 4.32 -25.40 18.08
C PHE A 248 4.50 -25.66 19.58
N THR A 249 3.40 -25.80 20.31
CA THR A 249 3.40 -26.21 21.71
C THR A 249 2.68 -27.54 21.83
N PHE A 250 3.35 -28.53 22.39
CA PHE A 250 2.81 -29.85 22.65
C PHE A 250 2.67 -30.10 24.15
N ILE A 251 1.59 -30.75 24.58
CA ILE A 251 1.39 -31.26 25.93
C ILE A 251 1.00 -32.74 25.75
N ASP A 252 1.70 -33.62 26.43
CA ASP A 252 1.49 -35.10 26.37
C ASP A 252 1.44 -35.62 24.91
N GLY A 253 2.31 -35.08 24.04
CA GLY A 253 2.40 -35.47 22.64
C GLY A 253 1.30 -34.90 21.74
N ARG A 254 0.35 -34.16 22.30
CA ARG A 254 -0.74 -33.52 21.54
C ARG A 254 -0.42 -32.05 21.24
N LEU A 255 -0.64 -31.61 20.02
CA LEU A 255 -0.54 -30.23 19.65
C LEU A 255 -1.67 -29.42 20.30
N VAL A 256 -1.32 -28.53 21.20
CA VAL A 256 -2.28 -27.67 21.93
C VAL A 256 -2.29 -26.23 21.43
N LYS A 257 -1.19 -25.78 20.79
CA LYS A 257 -1.07 -24.42 20.28
C LYS A 257 -0.12 -24.36 19.08
N ALA A 258 -0.46 -23.54 18.10
CA ALA A 258 0.45 -23.11 17.04
C ALA A 258 0.41 -21.58 16.94
N GLU A 259 1.57 -20.95 16.93
CA GLU A 259 1.74 -19.50 16.84
C GLU A 259 2.59 -19.13 15.65
N ILE A 260 2.21 -18.07 14.97
CA ILE A 260 2.96 -17.50 13.87
C ILE A 260 3.68 -16.25 14.38
N ASP A 261 4.99 -16.24 14.23
CA ASP A 261 5.82 -15.10 14.62
C ASP A 261 5.82 -14.02 13.53
N LEU A 262 5.09 -12.95 13.80
CA LEU A 262 5.00 -11.74 12.99
C LEU A 262 5.64 -10.54 13.72
N THR A 263 6.63 -10.77 14.58
CA THR A 263 7.28 -9.68 15.34
C THR A 263 8.28 -8.91 14.50
N HIS A 264 8.76 -9.50 13.38
CA HIS A 264 9.77 -8.88 12.53
C HIS A 264 9.42 -9.05 11.05
N GLU A 265 9.65 -7.99 10.26
CA GLU A 265 9.62 -8.07 8.80
C GLU A 265 10.99 -8.55 8.27
N TYR A 266 11.00 -9.73 7.64
CA TYR A 266 12.23 -10.29 7.06
C TYR A 266 12.15 -10.51 5.56
N ALA A 267 11.19 -9.87 4.94
CA ALA A 267 10.77 -10.15 3.58
C ALA A 267 11.59 -9.44 2.50
N MET A 268 12.83 -9.04 2.79
CA MET A 268 13.71 -8.53 1.74
C MET A 268 14.47 -9.69 1.08
N ARG A 269 14.25 -9.84 -0.21
CA ARG A 269 15.05 -10.70 -1.07
C ARG A 269 16.38 -10.01 -1.39
N SER A 270 17.41 -10.78 -1.77
CA SER A 270 18.71 -10.27 -2.21
C SER A 270 18.61 -9.23 -3.33
N ASP A 271 17.59 -9.36 -4.18
CA ASP A 271 17.30 -8.39 -5.25
C ASP A 271 16.58 -7.12 -4.77
N GLY A 272 16.37 -6.97 -3.46
CA GLY A 272 15.72 -5.83 -2.84
C GLY A 272 14.20 -5.76 -3.06
N VAL A 273 13.59 -6.84 -3.53
CA VAL A 273 12.13 -6.93 -3.68
C VAL A 273 11.49 -7.25 -2.33
N VAL A 274 10.49 -6.48 -1.93
CA VAL A 274 9.72 -6.69 -0.71
C VAL A 274 8.69 -7.77 -0.94
N CYS A 275 8.73 -8.85 -0.15
CA CYS A 275 7.80 -9.97 -0.30
C CYS A 275 6.40 -9.63 0.22
N GLY A 276 6.30 -8.87 1.31
CA GLY A 276 5.04 -8.42 1.91
C GLY A 276 5.28 -7.60 3.15
N ASN A 277 4.24 -6.96 3.67
CA ASN A 277 4.33 -6.09 4.83
C ASN A 277 3.58 -6.69 6.03
N ILE A 278 4.19 -6.67 7.21
CA ILE A 278 3.52 -6.93 8.48
C ILE A 278 2.87 -5.62 8.96
N LYS A 279 1.53 -5.59 8.98
CA LYS A 279 0.80 -4.37 9.37
C LYS A 279 0.90 -4.09 10.87
N LYS A 280 1.00 -5.14 11.70
CA LYS A 280 1.12 -5.05 13.14
C LYS A 280 2.00 -6.20 13.63
N GLU A 281 3.09 -5.87 14.30
CA GLU A 281 3.98 -6.85 14.93
C GLU A 281 3.23 -7.55 16.06
N ARG A 282 3.22 -8.89 16.02
CA ARG A 282 2.56 -9.75 17.01
C ARG A 282 2.92 -11.20 16.82
N ARG A 283 2.60 -12.02 17.83
CA ARG A 283 2.41 -13.46 17.65
C ARG A 283 0.94 -13.73 17.40
N GLN A 284 0.65 -14.45 16.33
CA GLN A 284 -0.72 -14.78 15.90
C GLN A 284 -0.99 -16.27 16.11
N CYS A 285 -1.96 -16.60 16.96
CA CYS A 285 -2.35 -18.00 17.17
C CYS A 285 -3.21 -18.52 16.01
N ILE A 286 -3.02 -19.79 15.69
CA ILE A 286 -3.98 -20.57 14.89
C ILE A 286 -5.18 -20.86 15.80
N TYR A 287 -6.38 -20.71 15.25
CA TYR A 287 -7.62 -20.94 16.00
C TYR A 287 -7.74 -22.43 16.39
N PRO A 288 -7.97 -22.75 17.67
CA PRO A 288 -7.84 -24.09 18.20
C PRO A 288 -8.57 -25.21 17.45
N PRO A 289 -9.82 -25.02 16.96
CA PRO A 289 -10.52 -26.05 16.19
C PRO A 289 -9.85 -26.45 14.88
N PHE A 290 -8.90 -25.68 14.40
CA PHE A 290 -8.19 -25.94 13.14
C PHE A 290 -6.75 -26.42 13.32
N LEU A 291 -6.29 -26.68 14.55
CA LEU A 291 -4.91 -27.07 14.83
C LEU A 291 -4.50 -28.35 14.09
N GLU A 292 -5.35 -29.36 14.07
CA GLU A 292 -5.10 -30.64 13.39
C GLU A 292 -5.00 -30.45 11.87
N ALA A 293 -5.96 -29.75 11.28
CA ALA A 293 -5.95 -29.43 9.86
C ALA A 293 -4.72 -28.57 9.47
N PHE A 294 -4.36 -27.61 10.32
CA PHE A 294 -3.17 -26.80 10.15
C PHE A 294 -1.89 -27.64 10.20
N GLN A 295 -1.77 -28.54 11.19
CA GLN A 295 -0.62 -29.43 11.31
C GLN A 295 -0.46 -30.33 10.08
N THR A 296 -1.58 -30.85 9.56
CA THR A 296 -1.60 -31.63 8.33
C THR A 296 -1.09 -30.85 7.13
N LEU A 297 -1.60 -29.62 6.92
CA LEU A 297 -1.13 -28.75 5.85
C LEU A 297 0.33 -28.37 6.01
N TYR A 298 0.78 -28.14 7.25
CA TYR A 298 2.18 -27.82 7.53
C TYR A 298 3.10 -28.98 7.14
N LYS A 299 2.79 -30.21 7.57
CA LYS A 299 3.55 -31.41 7.18
C LYS A 299 3.60 -31.58 5.67
N TYR A 300 2.47 -31.43 5.00
CA TYR A 300 2.36 -31.51 3.56
C TYR A 300 3.26 -30.45 2.85
N HIS A 301 3.26 -29.25 3.37
CA HIS A 301 4.09 -28.18 2.83
C HIS A 301 5.59 -28.40 3.09
N GLN A 302 5.97 -29.02 4.23
CA GLN A 302 7.36 -29.41 4.49
C GLN A 302 7.85 -30.47 3.48
N GLU A 303 7.02 -31.44 3.11
CA GLU A 303 7.36 -32.40 2.05
C GLU A 303 7.50 -31.72 0.69
N TYR A 304 6.61 -30.76 0.37
CA TYR A 304 6.76 -29.93 -0.82
C TYR A 304 8.11 -29.19 -0.84
N LEU A 305 8.52 -28.57 0.25
CA LEU A 305 9.78 -27.85 0.36
C LEU A 305 11.00 -28.76 0.20
N LYS A 306 10.97 -30.00 0.72
CA LYS A 306 12.06 -30.97 0.53
C LYS A 306 12.31 -31.31 -0.93
N ILE A 307 11.24 -31.45 -1.72
CA ILE A 307 11.33 -31.76 -3.16
C ILE A 307 11.81 -30.56 -3.98
N HIS A 308 11.42 -29.35 -3.57
CA HIS A 308 11.68 -28.11 -4.29
C HIS A 308 12.72 -27.23 -3.56
N ALA A 309 13.65 -27.88 -2.82
CA ALA A 309 14.63 -27.19 -2.00
C ALA A 309 15.51 -26.26 -2.83
N PHE A 310 15.39 -24.99 -2.53
CA PHE A 310 16.34 -23.95 -2.91
C PHE A 310 16.97 -23.45 -1.61
N GLU A 311 18.18 -22.94 -1.68
CA GLU A 311 18.85 -22.28 -0.55
C GLU A 311 18.56 -20.77 -0.55
N PRO A 312 17.38 -20.32 -0.09
CA PRO A 312 17.10 -18.91 0.02
C PRO A 312 17.76 -18.36 1.28
N GLU A 313 18.30 -17.17 1.20
CA GLU A 313 19.15 -16.52 2.21
C GLU A 313 18.58 -16.49 3.65
N TYR A 314 17.27 -16.57 3.84
CA TYR A 314 16.62 -16.51 5.16
C TYR A 314 15.59 -17.62 5.42
N CYS A 315 15.56 -18.66 4.61
CA CYS A 315 14.63 -19.77 4.70
C CYS A 315 13.15 -19.32 4.76
N PRO A 316 12.61 -18.65 3.73
CA PRO A 316 11.20 -18.29 3.69
C PRO A 316 10.33 -19.54 3.62
N MET A 317 9.16 -19.51 4.28
CA MET A 317 8.20 -20.62 4.21
C MET A 317 7.63 -20.81 2.80
N PHE A 318 7.43 -19.72 2.06
CA PHE A 318 6.83 -19.75 0.73
C PHE A 318 7.83 -19.29 -0.31
N ILE A 319 8.02 -20.12 -1.33
CA ILE A 319 8.92 -19.88 -2.46
C ILE A 319 8.14 -19.82 -3.77
N ASN A 320 8.61 -19.01 -4.70
CA ASN A 320 8.06 -18.95 -6.06
C ASN A 320 8.72 -20.00 -6.97
N GLY A 321 8.28 -20.11 -8.23
CA GLY A 321 8.81 -21.08 -9.19
C GLY A 321 10.29 -20.89 -9.56
N ARG A 322 10.93 -19.81 -9.09
CA ARG A 322 12.37 -19.56 -9.25
C ARG A 322 13.17 -19.89 -7.98
N GLY A 323 12.51 -20.46 -6.96
CA GLY A 323 13.12 -20.75 -5.67
C GLY A 323 13.40 -19.56 -4.78
N MET A 324 12.91 -18.38 -5.15
CA MET A 324 13.05 -17.16 -4.35
C MET A 324 11.84 -16.99 -3.44
N ALA A 325 11.99 -16.22 -2.37
CA ALA A 325 10.86 -15.89 -1.50
C ALA A 325 9.68 -15.36 -2.30
N MET A 326 8.49 -15.90 -2.03
CA MET A 326 7.25 -15.52 -2.69
C MET A 326 6.86 -14.09 -2.31
N THR A 327 6.55 -13.28 -3.33
CA THR A 327 6.03 -11.92 -3.10
C THR A 327 4.52 -11.95 -2.92
N TYR A 328 3.97 -10.83 -2.42
CA TYR A 328 2.52 -10.63 -2.37
C TYR A 328 1.87 -10.78 -3.75
N ASP A 329 2.51 -10.26 -4.80
CA ASP A 329 1.99 -10.33 -6.17
C ASP A 329 2.04 -11.76 -6.72
N ASP A 330 3.14 -12.50 -6.47
CA ASP A 330 3.23 -13.93 -6.82
C ASP A 330 2.09 -14.73 -6.17
N TYR A 331 1.89 -14.50 -4.86
CA TYR A 331 0.84 -15.17 -4.10
C TYR A 331 -0.55 -14.82 -4.62
N TYR A 332 -0.81 -13.53 -4.87
CA TYR A 332 -2.10 -13.06 -5.39
C TYR A 332 -2.43 -13.68 -6.75
N GLN A 333 -1.46 -13.71 -7.67
CA GLN A 333 -1.65 -14.31 -9.00
C GLN A 333 -1.93 -15.80 -8.92
N LYS A 334 -1.23 -16.55 -8.06
CA LYS A 334 -1.48 -17.98 -7.86
C LYS A 334 -2.87 -18.24 -7.26
N ARG A 335 -3.25 -17.47 -6.27
CA ARG A 335 -4.58 -17.57 -5.64
C ARG A 335 -5.72 -17.27 -6.63
N ALA A 336 -5.51 -16.34 -7.56
CA ALA A 336 -6.52 -15.98 -8.56
C ALA A 336 -6.76 -17.06 -9.62
N LYS A 337 -5.88 -18.07 -9.69
CA LYS A 337 -6.02 -19.22 -10.62
C LYS A 337 -6.78 -20.40 -10.01
N LEU A 338 -7.06 -20.35 -8.71
CA LEU A 338 -7.88 -21.32 -7.97
C LEU A 338 -9.36 -20.97 -8.05
#